data_ba8f839b2336314bd0cf00d353360312
#
_entry.id   ba8f839b2336314bd0cf00d353360312
#
_cell.length_a   1.000
_cell.length_b   1.000
_cell.length_c   1.000
_cell.angle_alpha   90.00
_cell.angle_beta   90.00
_cell.angle_gamma   90.00
#
_symmetry.space_group_name_H-M   'P 1'
#
loop_
_entity.id
_entity.type
_entity.pdbx_description
1 polymer ?
#
loop_
_entity_poly.entity_id
_entity_poly.type
_entity_poly.pdbx_seq_one_letter_code
_entity_poly.pdbx_strand_id
1 'polypeptide(L)'
;MITLPSEIATSAGMFVFAIVQALILLALAPLFSGISRMIRARIQSRRGPGVLQDYRDIAKLMKRQNIWPDNAGWVSKVMPYVLISTVMVVAMSLPLFTRVAPFGAGSDLITVIYLFALFRFFFSIAGLDSNSTFSSLGASREVTLGVLVEPILMLAFLVIALIAGSTNFAVIGNALSENTWQYPIATVIAIAAAFFAVFIEMGKIPFDLAEAEQELQEGPLTEYSGPALALLKVGLSLKSMVVASIFVSVLLPFSIPTEMSLSAVILGGVLFFVKLLVVFVLACVFENTLSRTRFMLTGRLTVVGFGISVLAFVFYFTGL
;
A
#
# COMPACT_ATOMS: atom_id res chain seq x y z
N MET A 1 -7.25 -2.52 -30.35
CA MET A 1 -8.30 -1.51 -30.11
C MET A 1 -9.30 -2.11 -29.13
N ILE A 2 -9.33 -1.63 -27.88
CA ILE A 2 -10.23 -2.14 -26.84
C ILE A 2 -11.58 -1.47 -27.06
N THR A 3 -12.57 -2.20 -27.56
CA THR A 3 -13.94 -1.69 -27.68
C THR A 3 -14.60 -1.76 -26.30
N LEU A 4 -14.73 -0.62 -25.64
CA LEU A 4 -15.52 -0.48 -24.42
C LEU A 4 -17.01 -0.65 -24.75
N PRO A 5 -17.80 -1.38 -23.91
CA PRO A 5 -19.26 -1.27 -24.00
C PRO A 5 -19.63 0.20 -23.87
N SER A 6 -20.53 0.66 -24.74
CA SER A 6 -20.89 2.07 -24.90
C SER A 6 -21.32 2.79 -23.59
N GLU A 7 -21.80 2.03 -22.61
CA GLU A 7 -22.25 2.58 -21.32
C GLU A 7 -21.11 2.82 -20.30
N ILE A 8 -20.01 2.07 -20.38
CA ILE A 8 -18.84 2.23 -19.46
C ILE A 8 -17.79 3.17 -20.09
N ALA A 9 -17.85 3.34 -21.42
CA ALA A 9 -16.91 4.19 -22.16
C ALA A 9 -17.10 5.70 -21.92
N THR A 10 -18.17 6.10 -21.26
CA THR A 10 -18.33 7.49 -20.83
C THR A 10 -17.41 7.81 -19.66
N SER A 11 -16.85 9.01 -19.59
CA SER A 11 -16.02 9.47 -18.47
C SER A 11 -16.71 9.31 -17.12
N ALA A 12 -18.03 9.44 -17.07
CA ALA A 12 -18.85 9.22 -15.88
C ALA A 12 -18.89 7.73 -15.48
N GLY A 13 -19.01 6.81 -16.42
CA GLY A 13 -19.00 5.37 -16.14
C GLY A 13 -17.66 4.88 -15.58
N MET A 14 -16.54 5.37 -16.12
CA MET A 14 -15.20 5.07 -15.61
C MET A 14 -14.98 5.62 -14.20
N PHE A 15 -15.50 6.80 -13.91
CA PHE A 15 -15.44 7.40 -12.57
C PHE A 15 -16.25 6.58 -11.54
N VAL A 16 -17.46 6.16 -11.90
CA VAL A 16 -18.27 5.27 -11.04
C VAL A 16 -17.55 3.95 -10.81
N PHE A 17 -16.95 3.37 -11.84
CA PHE A 17 -16.17 2.13 -11.72
C PHE A 17 -14.97 2.31 -10.76
N ALA A 18 -14.25 3.44 -10.85
CA ALA A 18 -13.16 3.78 -9.95
C ALA A 18 -13.63 3.83 -8.47
N ILE A 19 -14.76 4.48 -8.21
CA ILE A 19 -15.34 4.55 -6.86
C ILE A 19 -15.72 3.16 -6.36
N VAL A 20 -16.40 2.35 -7.17
CA VAL A 20 -16.79 0.98 -6.80
C VAL A 20 -15.56 0.13 -6.47
N GLN A 21 -14.52 0.20 -7.31
CA GLN A 21 -13.25 -0.48 -7.06
C GLN A 21 -12.64 -0.09 -5.71
N ALA A 22 -12.54 1.20 -5.42
CA ALA A 22 -11.98 1.71 -4.17
C ALA A 22 -12.82 1.32 -2.94
N LEU A 23 -14.17 1.33 -3.07
CA LEU A 23 -15.07 0.88 -2.00
C LEU A 23 -14.93 -0.63 -1.73
N ILE A 24 -14.73 -1.45 -2.75
CA ILE A 24 -14.47 -2.89 -2.57
C ILE A 24 -13.16 -3.10 -1.80
N LEU A 25 -12.10 -2.37 -2.16
CA LEU A 25 -10.83 -2.42 -1.42
C LEU A 25 -11.00 -1.97 0.03
N LEU A 26 -11.70 -0.87 0.27
CA LEU A 26 -12.00 -0.36 1.61
C LEU A 26 -12.74 -1.41 2.45
N ALA A 27 -13.74 -2.06 1.85
CA ALA A 27 -14.51 -3.09 2.52
C ALA A 27 -13.69 -4.34 2.84
N LEU A 28 -12.75 -4.73 1.97
CA LEU A 28 -11.94 -5.94 2.14
C LEU A 28 -10.64 -5.71 2.94
N ALA A 29 -10.19 -4.47 3.10
CA ALA A 29 -8.94 -4.16 3.81
C ALA A 29 -8.88 -4.73 5.25
N PRO A 30 -9.90 -4.61 6.10
CA PRO A 30 -9.89 -5.22 7.43
C PRO A 30 -9.89 -6.76 7.38
N LEU A 31 -10.43 -7.37 6.31
CA LEU A 31 -10.40 -8.82 6.12
C LEU A 31 -8.96 -9.31 5.91
N PHE A 32 -8.21 -8.66 5.04
CA PHE A 32 -6.82 -9.00 4.77
C PHE A 32 -5.92 -8.78 5.99
N SER A 33 -6.17 -7.72 6.77
CA SER A 33 -5.52 -7.51 8.07
C SER A 33 -5.82 -8.66 9.03
N GLY A 34 -7.09 -9.06 9.17
CA GLY A 34 -7.51 -10.18 9.99
C GLY A 34 -6.91 -11.52 9.57
N ILE A 35 -6.81 -11.79 8.25
CA ILE A 35 -6.13 -12.98 7.71
C ILE A 35 -4.65 -12.95 8.09
N SER A 36 -3.96 -11.83 7.94
CA SER A 36 -2.55 -11.67 8.32
C SER A 36 -2.33 -11.99 9.80
N ARG A 37 -3.18 -11.45 10.68
CA ARG A 37 -3.13 -11.71 12.14
C ARG A 37 -3.37 -13.18 12.48
N MET A 38 -4.31 -13.83 11.81
CA MET A 38 -4.60 -15.25 12.00
C MET A 38 -3.43 -16.13 11.54
N ILE A 39 -2.84 -15.85 10.38
CA ILE A 39 -1.68 -16.60 9.84
C ILE A 39 -0.48 -16.46 10.79
N ARG A 40 -0.16 -15.24 11.22
CA ARG A 40 0.90 -14.99 12.20
C ARG A 40 0.72 -15.81 13.47
N ALA A 41 -0.49 -15.82 14.04
CA ALA A 41 -0.79 -16.56 15.24
C ALA A 41 -0.58 -18.09 15.06
N ARG A 42 -1.01 -18.63 13.91
CA ARG A 42 -0.83 -20.07 13.60
C ARG A 42 0.63 -20.44 13.40
N ILE A 43 1.42 -19.63 12.71
CA ILE A 43 2.86 -19.87 12.53
C ILE A 43 3.56 -19.88 13.90
N GLN A 44 3.12 -19.02 14.83
CA GLN A 44 3.65 -18.95 16.20
C GLN A 44 3.03 -20.00 17.16
N SER A 45 2.32 -20.99 16.64
CA SER A 45 1.63 -22.03 17.43
C SER A 45 0.64 -21.47 18.48
N ARG A 46 0.03 -20.33 18.19
CA ARG A 46 -0.96 -19.66 19.07
C ARG A 46 -2.35 -19.70 18.46
N ARG A 47 -3.38 -19.65 19.29
CA ARG A 47 -4.75 -19.37 18.85
C ARG A 47 -4.89 -17.86 18.63
N GLY A 48 -4.98 -17.45 17.35
CA GLY A 48 -5.21 -16.07 16.98
C GLY A 48 -6.68 -15.66 17.07
N PRO A 49 -6.95 -14.34 16.93
CA PRO A 49 -8.29 -13.83 16.77
C PRO A 49 -8.94 -14.39 15.51
N GLY A 50 -10.28 -14.36 15.44
CA GLY A 50 -11.01 -14.71 14.23
C GLY A 50 -10.72 -13.71 13.10
N VAL A 51 -10.84 -14.15 11.84
CA VAL A 51 -10.57 -13.32 10.64
C VAL A 51 -11.42 -12.03 10.63
N LEU A 52 -12.64 -12.06 11.19
CA LEU A 52 -13.55 -10.92 11.23
C LEU A 52 -13.36 -10.05 12.50
N GLN A 53 -12.29 -10.26 13.27
CA GLN A 53 -12.10 -9.52 14.52
C GLN A 53 -11.89 -8.02 14.25
N ASP A 54 -11.14 -7.67 13.22
CA ASP A 54 -10.88 -6.26 12.88
C ASP A 54 -12.17 -5.50 12.56
N TYR A 55 -13.15 -6.14 11.90
CA TYR A 55 -14.47 -5.52 11.69
C TYR A 55 -15.23 -5.30 13.00
N ARG A 56 -15.15 -6.25 13.95
CA ARG A 56 -15.79 -6.12 15.27
C ARG A 56 -15.14 -5.00 16.08
N ASP A 57 -13.81 -4.88 16.00
CA ASP A 57 -13.07 -3.82 16.70
C ASP A 57 -13.39 -2.44 16.10
N ILE A 58 -13.45 -2.32 14.77
CA ILE A 58 -13.88 -1.10 14.07
C ILE A 58 -15.32 -0.74 14.45
N ALA A 59 -16.26 -1.71 14.39
CA ALA A 59 -17.66 -1.47 14.75
C ALA A 59 -17.83 -1.07 16.22
N LYS A 60 -17.00 -1.59 17.12
CA LYS A 60 -16.97 -1.22 18.53
C LYS A 60 -16.45 0.20 18.73
N LEU A 61 -15.36 0.58 18.03
CA LEU A 61 -14.80 1.92 18.07
C LEU A 61 -15.77 2.97 17.52
N MET A 62 -16.47 2.67 16.43
CA MET A 62 -17.47 3.57 15.84
C MET A 62 -18.65 3.89 16.76
N LYS A 63 -18.92 3.05 17.77
CA LYS A 63 -19.96 3.28 18.78
C LYS A 63 -19.47 4.05 20.01
N ARG A 64 -18.17 4.37 20.09
CA ARG A 64 -17.57 5.09 21.21
C ARG A 64 -17.52 6.58 20.93
N GLN A 65 -17.29 7.37 21.99
CA GLN A 65 -17.11 8.81 21.87
C GLN A 65 -15.68 9.14 21.41
N ASN A 66 -15.52 10.19 20.60
CA ASN A 66 -14.23 10.80 20.33
C ASN A 66 -13.82 11.66 21.53
N ILE A 67 -12.69 11.32 22.11
CA ILE A 67 -12.05 12.12 23.15
C ILE A 67 -10.74 12.60 22.55
N TRP A 68 -10.52 13.90 22.60
CA TRP A 68 -9.31 14.54 22.13
C TRP A 68 -8.51 15.06 23.32
N PRO A 69 -7.17 14.99 23.30
CA PRO A 69 -6.35 15.69 24.26
C PRO A 69 -6.64 17.19 24.23
N ASP A 70 -6.64 17.85 25.41
CA ASP A 70 -6.97 19.28 25.52
C ASP A 70 -6.05 20.16 24.66
N ASN A 71 -4.79 19.73 24.47
CA ASN A 71 -3.78 20.44 23.69
C ASN A 71 -3.67 19.97 22.23
N ALA A 72 -4.56 19.07 21.76
CA ALA A 72 -4.53 18.62 20.37
C ALA A 72 -4.97 19.71 19.40
N GLY A 73 -4.13 19.99 18.42
CA GLY A 73 -4.43 20.97 17.38
C GLY A 73 -5.45 20.46 16.35
N TRP A 74 -5.66 21.24 15.33
CA TRP A 74 -6.62 20.94 14.27
C TRP A 74 -6.11 19.84 13.31
N VAL A 75 -4.79 19.71 13.13
CA VAL A 75 -4.18 18.72 12.23
C VAL A 75 -4.50 17.31 12.68
N SER A 76 -4.37 17.04 13.99
CA SER A 76 -4.73 15.74 14.57
C SER A 76 -6.18 15.38 14.31
N LYS A 77 -7.11 16.35 14.32
CA LYS A 77 -8.54 16.12 14.09
C LYS A 77 -8.87 15.83 12.62
N VAL A 78 -8.13 16.42 11.69
CA VAL A 78 -8.35 16.28 10.23
C VAL A 78 -7.64 15.05 9.67
N MET A 79 -6.56 14.60 10.29
CA MET A 79 -5.71 13.50 9.81
C MET A 79 -6.45 12.21 9.45
N PRO A 80 -7.42 11.68 10.22
CA PRO A 80 -8.12 10.45 9.87
C PRO A 80 -8.83 10.53 8.50
N TYR A 81 -9.35 11.70 8.17
CA TYR A 81 -10.05 11.94 6.89
C TYR A 81 -9.05 12.10 5.74
N VAL A 82 -7.93 12.81 5.96
CA VAL A 82 -6.87 12.95 4.96
C VAL A 82 -6.29 11.58 4.62
N LEU A 83 -6.02 10.73 5.61
CA LEU A 83 -5.50 9.39 5.40
C LEU A 83 -6.41 8.56 4.49
N ILE A 84 -7.70 8.45 4.84
CA ILE A 84 -8.64 7.67 4.04
C ILE A 84 -8.78 8.25 2.64
N SER A 85 -8.94 9.58 2.52
CA SER A 85 -9.17 10.21 1.21
C SER A 85 -7.98 10.04 0.27
N THR A 86 -6.75 10.22 0.74
CA THR A 86 -5.55 10.04 -0.08
C THR A 86 -5.40 8.60 -0.57
N VAL A 87 -5.56 7.64 0.32
CA VAL A 87 -5.45 6.22 -0.04
C VAL A 87 -6.60 5.76 -0.95
N MET A 88 -7.82 6.30 -0.75
CA MET A 88 -8.95 6.05 -1.65
C MET A 88 -8.69 6.60 -3.06
N VAL A 89 -8.12 7.79 -3.19
CA VAL A 89 -7.76 8.36 -4.51
C VAL A 89 -6.73 7.47 -5.20
N VAL A 90 -5.71 6.98 -4.48
CA VAL A 90 -4.77 6.01 -5.05
C VAL A 90 -5.49 4.73 -5.49
N ALA A 91 -6.38 4.18 -4.66
CA ALA A 91 -7.15 2.98 -5.01
C ALA A 91 -8.05 3.15 -6.25
N MET A 92 -8.58 4.37 -6.46
CA MET A 92 -9.37 4.72 -7.65
C MET A 92 -8.51 4.79 -8.92
N SER A 93 -7.23 5.18 -8.80
CA SER A 93 -6.35 5.41 -9.94
C SER A 93 -5.70 4.13 -10.49
N LEU A 94 -5.61 3.07 -9.69
CA LEU A 94 -4.90 1.84 -10.07
C LEU A 94 -5.70 0.96 -11.04
N PRO A 95 -5.03 0.30 -12.02
CA PRO A 95 -5.63 -0.71 -12.89
C PRO A 95 -5.70 -2.06 -12.15
N LEU A 96 -6.77 -2.33 -11.38
CA LEU A 96 -6.84 -3.52 -10.53
C LEU A 96 -7.61 -4.68 -11.17
N PHE A 97 -8.81 -4.42 -11.67
CA PHE A 97 -9.70 -5.45 -12.22
C PHE A 97 -9.62 -5.56 -13.74
N THR A 98 -9.08 -4.53 -14.37
CA THR A 98 -8.89 -4.43 -15.82
C THR A 98 -7.52 -3.86 -16.11
N ARG A 99 -7.03 -4.07 -17.34
CA ARG A 99 -5.76 -3.45 -17.77
C ARG A 99 -5.86 -1.95 -18.03
N VAL A 100 -7.07 -1.41 -18.05
CA VAL A 100 -7.30 0.04 -18.23
C VAL A 100 -7.45 0.67 -16.85
N ALA A 101 -6.69 1.72 -16.59
CA ALA A 101 -6.83 2.50 -15.38
C ALA A 101 -8.13 3.31 -15.40
N PRO A 102 -9.02 3.16 -14.40
CA PRO A 102 -10.30 3.86 -14.39
C PRO A 102 -10.14 5.37 -14.32
N PHE A 103 -9.12 5.84 -13.59
CA PHE A 103 -8.79 7.26 -13.45
C PHE A 103 -7.43 7.53 -14.08
N GLY A 104 -7.40 7.56 -15.43
CA GLY A 104 -6.19 7.52 -16.24
C GLY A 104 -5.12 8.57 -15.90
N ALA A 105 -5.50 9.81 -15.63
CA ALA A 105 -4.57 10.89 -15.24
C ALA A 105 -3.96 10.66 -13.84
N GLY A 106 -4.68 10.00 -12.94
CA GLY A 106 -4.20 9.68 -11.58
C GLY A 106 -3.34 8.41 -11.53
N SER A 107 -3.33 7.60 -12.59
CA SER A 107 -2.58 6.33 -12.65
C SER A 107 -1.11 6.51 -13.00
N ASP A 108 -0.56 7.69 -12.74
CA ASP A 108 0.84 8.00 -12.97
C ASP A 108 1.67 7.69 -11.72
N LEU A 109 2.85 7.09 -11.92
CA LEU A 109 3.79 6.73 -10.86
C LEU A 109 4.09 7.91 -9.93
N ILE A 110 4.37 9.08 -10.53
CA ILE A 110 4.75 10.29 -9.79
C ILE A 110 3.58 10.74 -8.91
N THR A 111 2.36 10.79 -9.47
CA THR A 111 1.15 11.18 -8.74
C THR A 111 0.89 10.27 -7.53
N VAL A 112 1.03 8.96 -7.70
CA VAL A 112 0.81 7.98 -6.62
C VAL A 112 1.85 8.14 -5.52
N ILE A 113 3.14 8.32 -5.85
CA ILE A 113 4.19 8.54 -4.87
C ILE A 113 3.93 9.82 -4.06
N TYR A 114 3.55 10.92 -4.73
CA TYR A 114 3.23 12.17 -4.03
C TYR A 114 1.98 12.07 -3.15
N LEU A 115 1.00 11.25 -3.51
CA LEU A 115 -0.16 10.99 -2.65
C LEU A 115 0.25 10.22 -1.38
N PHE A 116 1.16 9.26 -1.47
CA PHE A 116 1.72 8.59 -0.28
C PHE A 116 2.57 9.54 0.57
N ALA A 117 3.36 10.40 -0.05
CA ALA A 117 4.13 11.44 0.65
C ALA A 117 3.19 12.43 1.37
N LEU A 118 2.08 12.84 0.74
CA LEU A 118 1.06 13.69 1.35
C LEU A 118 0.44 13.04 2.58
N PHE A 119 0.06 11.75 2.48
CA PHE A 119 -0.43 10.98 3.62
C PHE A 119 0.58 10.99 4.77
N ARG A 120 1.86 10.63 4.47
CA ARG A 120 2.92 10.55 5.48
C ARG A 120 3.20 11.90 6.13
N PHE A 121 3.19 12.97 5.36
CA PHE A 121 3.35 14.33 5.87
C PHE A 121 2.29 14.68 6.90
N PHE A 122 1.01 14.50 6.58
CA PHE A 122 -0.08 14.79 7.52
C PHE A 122 -0.06 13.85 8.73
N PHE A 123 0.25 12.57 8.53
CA PHE A 123 0.35 11.59 9.61
C PHE A 123 1.43 11.97 10.62
N SER A 124 2.58 12.43 10.12
CA SER A 124 3.70 12.85 10.98
C SER A 124 3.41 14.16 11.71
N ILE A 125 2.84 15.15 11.01
CA ILE A 125 2.45 16.40 11.66
C ILE A 125 1.36 16.17 12.72
N ALA A 126 0.40 15.31 12.46
CA ALA A 126 -0.64 14.98 13.43
C ALA A 126 -0.04 14.33 14.69
N GLY A 127 0.98 13.48 14.54
CA GLY A 127 1.70 12.92 15.68
C GLY A 127 2.43 13.96 16.52
N LEU A 128 2.95 15.02 15.91
CA LEU A 128 3.55 16.15 16.62
C LEU A 128 2.50 17.07 17.26
N ASP A 129 1.38 17.29 16.56
CA ASP A 129 0.27 18.16 16.95
C ASP A 129 -0.53 17.59 18.14
N SER A 130 -0.42 16.29 18.41
CA SER A 130 -1.07 15.63 19.55
C SER A 130 -0.44 15.97 20.91
N ASN A 131 0.72 16.60 20.93
CA ASN A 131 1.49 16.99 22.11
C ASN A 131 1.81 15.81 23.07
N SER A 132 1.94 14.60 22.53
CA SER A 132 2.32 13.39 23.26
C SER A 132 3.74 12.95 22.89
N THR A 133 4.52 12.52 23.87
CA THR A 133 5.90 12.06 23.64
C THR A 133 5.95 10.79 22.80
N PHE A 134 5.05 9.83 23.03
CA PHE A 134 4.98 8.59 22.26
C PHE A 134 4.54 8.85 20.80
N SER A 135 3.57 9.71 20.63
CA SER A 135 3.07 10.07 19.30
C SER A 135 4.11 10.81 18.48
N SER A 136 4.84 11.77 19.09
CA SER A 136 5.89 12.52 18.40
C SER A 136 7.11 11.66 18.06
N LEU A 137 7.50 10.73 18.93
CA LEU A 137 8.57 9.76 18.62
C LEU A 137 8.16 8.81 17.50
N GLY A 138 6.91 8.30 17.51
CA GLY A 138 6.38 7.48 16.42
C GLY A 138 6.36 8.23 15.09
N ALA A 139 5.90 9.49 15.10
CA ALA A 139 5.89 10.35 13.92
C ALA A 139 7.30 10.58 13.35
N SER A 140 8.30 10.83 14.19
CA SER A 140 9.69 11.01 13.74
C SER A 140 10.27 9.74 13.12
N ARG A 141 9.92 8.56 13.65
CA ARG A 141 10.32 7.26 13.08
C ARG A 141 9.65 7.00 11.72
N GLU A 142 8.36 7.37 11.55
CA GLU A 142 7.66 7.26 10.26
C GLU A 142 8.30 8.12 9.18
N VAL A 143 8.63 9.40 9.50
CA VAL A 143 9.35 10.28 8.57
C VAL A 143 10.71 9.70 8.19
N THR A 144 11.48 9.23 9.17
CA THR A 144 12.80 8.66 8.92
C THR A 144 12.73 7.43 8.02
N LEU A 145 11.75 6.53 8.29
CA LEU A 145 11.54 5.36 7.45
C LEU A 145 11.13 5.75 6.03
N GLY A 146 10.25 6.74 5.89
CA GLY A 146 9.81 7.24 4.60
C GLY A 146 10.94 7.76 3.74
N VAL A 147 11.76 8.65 4.29
CA VAL A 147 12.94 9.19 3.58
C VAL A 147 13.88 8.09 3.08
N LEU A 148 13.94 6.96 3.78
CA LEU A 148 14.79 5.83 3.40
C LEU A 148 14.14 4.92 2.35
N VAL A 149 12.82 4.75 2.37
CA VAL A 149 12.09 3.77 1.54
C VAL A 149 11.55 4.36 0.25
N GLU A 150 11.09 5.61 0.26
CA GLU A 150 10.57 6.27 -0.94
C GLU A 150 11.56 6.26 -2.12
N PRO A 151 12.88 6.55 -1.93
CA PRO A 151 13.84 6.46 -3.02
C PRO A 151 13.99 5.05 -3.59
N ILE A 152 13.90 4.00 -2.75
CA ILE A 152 13.99 2.61 -3.20
C ILE A 152 12.82 2.29 -4.12
N LEU A 153 11.61 2.62 -3.66
CA LEU A 153 10.38 2.39 -4.39
C LEU A 153 10.37 3.20 -5.70
N MET A 154 10.74 4.47 -5.63
CA MET A 154 10.79 5.34 -6.79
C MET A 154 11.78 4.84 -7.84
N LEU A 155 13.01 4.47 -7.46
CA LEU A 155 14.03 3.96 -8.39
C LEU A 155 13.61 2.62 -9.00
N ALA A 156 13.07 1.69 -8.20
CA ALA A 156 12.62 0.40 -8.69
C ALA A 156 11.53 0.54 -9.75
N PHE A 157 10.50 1.35 -9.47
CA PHE A 157 9.44 1.61 -10.46
C PHE A 157 9.91 2.46 -11.64
N LEU A 158 10.87 3.38 -11.44
CA LEU A 158 11.43 4.20 -12.52
C LEU A 158 12.15 3.32 -13.55
N VAL A 159 12.94 2.32 -13.12
CA VAL A 159 13.59 1.38 -14.05
C VAL A 159 12.54 0.67 -14.91
N ILE A 160 11.47 0.19 -14.30
CA ILE A 160 10.40 -0.50 -15.02
C ILE A 160 9.64 0.46 -15.94
N ALA A 161 9.41 1.71 -15.51
CA ALA A 161 8.81 2.75 -16.32
C ALA A 161 9.67 3.13 -17.55
N LEU A 162 11.00 3.15 -17.39
CA LEU A 162 11.94 3.37 -18.50
C LEU A 162 11.89 2.23 -19.51
N ILE A 163 11.81 0.97 -19.04
CA ILE A 163 11.65 -0.21 -19.90
C ILE A 163 10.32 -0.17 -20.66
N ALA A 164 9.23 0.24 -19.98
CA ALA A 164 7.91 0.36 -20.58
C ALA A 164 7.71 1.62 -21.44
N GLY A 165 8.63 2.60 -21.34
CA GLY A 165 8.53 3.89 -22.03
C GLY A 165 7.43 4.82 -21.53
N SER A 166 6.87 4.57 -20.34
CA SER A 166 5.77 5.36 -19.75
C SER A 166 5.78 5.25 -18.22
N THR A 167 5.34 6.33 -17.56
CA THR A 167 5.14 6.37 -16.10
C THR A 167 3.73 5.91 -15.68
N ASN A 168 2.83 5.66 -16.62
CA ASN A 168 1.46 5.22 -16.34
C ASN A 168 1.43 3.74 -15.98
N PHE A 169 0.88 3.39 -14.83
CA PHE A 169 0.80 2.02 -14.33
C PHE A 169 0.07 1.04 -15.25
N ALA A 170 -0.95 1.50 -15.97
CA ALA A 170 -1.66 0.66 -16.93
C ALA A 170 -0.75 0.29 -18.12
N VAL A 171 0.04 1.25 -18.62
CA VAL A 171 0.99 1.02 -19.71
C VAL A 171 2.14 0.12 -19.25
N ILE A 172 2.68 0.36 -18.06
CA ILE A 172 3.73 -0.47 -17.45
C ILE A 172 3.25 -1.93 -17.33
N GLY A 173 2.05 -2.15 -16.75
CA GLY A 173 1.49 -3.47 -16.60
C GLY A 173 1.26 -4.18 -17.95
N ASN A 174 0.79 -3.45 -18.97
CA ASN A 174 0.63 -4.00 -20.32
C ASN A 174 1.97 -4.42 -20.95
N ALA A 175 2.99 -3.56 -20.87
CA ALA A 175 4.33 -3.86 -21.40
C ALA A 175 4.94 -5.09 -20.74
N LEU A 176 4.79 -5.24 -19.42
CA LEU A 176 5.26 -6.43 -18.71
C LEU A 176 4.47 -7.71 -19.07
N SER A 177 3.16 -7.59 -19.39
CA SER A 177 2.33 -8.74 -19.75
C SER A 177 2.58 -9.26 -21.16
N GLU A 178 3.03 -8.42 -22.09
CA GLU A 178 3.29 -8.79 -23.49
C GLU A 178 4.64 -9.46 -23.68
N ASN A 179 5.36 -9.78 -22.61
CA ASN A 179 6.67 -10.46 -22.61
C ASN A 179 7.77 -9.73 -23.43
N THR A 180 7.63 -8.46 -23.65
CA THR A 180 8.68 -7.62 -24.28
C THR A 180 9.76 -7.27 -23.25
N TRP A 181 10.38 -8.27 -22.67
CA TRP A 181 11.45 -8.09 -21.71
C TRP A 181 12.76 -7.78 -22.43
N GLN A 182 12.87 -6.55 -22.90
CA GLN A 182 14.09 -6.08 -23.57
C GLN A 182 15.32 -6.17 -22.65
N TYR A 183 15.12 -6.02 -21.32
CA TYR A 183 16.17 -6.02 -20.30
C TYR A 183 15.78 -6.98 -19.14
N PRO A 184 15.89 -8.30 -19.31
CA PRO A 184 15.35 -9.26 -18.35
C PRO A 184 16.02 -9.19 -16.97
N ILE A 185 17.34 -8.97 -16.94
CA ILE A 185 18.10 -8.89 -15.68
C ILE A 185 17.70 -7.64 -14.89
N ALA A 186 17.68 -6.50 -15.55
CA ALA A 186 17.27 -5.22 -14.95
C ALA A 186 15.83 -5.31 -14.39
N THR A 187 14.91 -5.92 -15.16
CA THR A 187 13.49 -6.09 -14.76
C THR A 187 13.37 -6.97 -13.51
N VAL A 188 14.04 -8.11 -13.46
CA VAL A 188 13.97 -9.02 -12.30
C VAL A 188 14.52 -8.35 -11.04
N ILE A 189 15.66 -7.64 -11.15
CA ILE A 189 16.25 -6.93 -10.01
C ILE A 189 15.34 -5.78 -9.55
N ALA A 190 14.74 -5.04 -10.49
CA ALA A 190 13.80 -3.97 -10.16
C ALA A 190 12.53 -4.51 -9.48
N ILE A 191 11.98 -5.65 -9.92
CA ILE A 191 10.85 -6.32 -9.26
C ILE A 191 11.24 -6.75 -7.84
N ALA A 192 12.44 -7.28 -7.64
CA ALA A 192 12.91 -7.66 -6.31
C ALA A 192 13.07 -6.44 -5.38
N ALA A 193 13.63 -5.34 -5.89
CA ALA A 193 13.72 -4.09 -5.14
C ALA A 193 12.34 -3.50 -4.81
N ALA A 194 11.41 -3.53 -5.77
CA ALA A 194 10.03 -3.10 -5.56
C ALA A 194 9.31 -3.97 -4.50
N PHE A 195 9.50 -5.29 -4.53
CA PHE A 195 8.92 -6.18 -3.51
C PHE A 195 9.44 -5.83 -2.11
N PHE A 196 10.74 -5.58 -1.99
CA PHE A 196 11.33 -5.18 -0.72
C PHE A 196 10.78 -3.83 -0.22
N ALA A 197 10.67 -2.82 -1.09
CA ALA A 197 10.09 -1.54 -0.74
C ALA A 197 8.60 -1.63 -0.34
N VAL A 198 7.81 -2.41 -1.09
CA VAL A 198 6.41 -2.70 -0.78
C VAL A 198 6.26 -3.40 0.57
N PHE A 199 7.12 -4.36 0.88
CA PHE A 199 7.11 -5.04 2.17
C PHE A 199 7.34 -4.06 3.33
N ILE A 200 8.27 -3.12 3.18
CA ILE A 200 8.51 -2.06 4.18
C ILE A 200 7.29 -1.14 4.31
N GLU A 201 6.73 -0.69 3.19
CA GLU A 201 5.55 0.20 3.17
C GLU A 201 4.28 -0.44 3.73
N MET A 202 4.19 -1.77 3.72
CA MET A 202 3.12 -2.52 4.40
C MET A 202 3.21 -2.44 5.93
N GLY A 203 4.28 -1.89 6.50
CA GLY A 203 4.45 -1.76 7.95
C GLY A 203 4.59 -3.12 8.66
N LYS A 204 5.22 -4.12 8.01
CA LYS A 204 5.44 -5.44 8.58
C LYS A 204 6.74 -5.51 9.36
N ILE A 205 6.82 -6.37 10.39
CA ILE A 205 8.04 -6.61 11.15
C ILE A 205 9.17 -7.03 10.19
N PRO A 206 10.37 -6.43 10.26
CA PRO A 206 10.92 -5.53 11.30
C PRO A 206 10.71 -4.03 11.07
N PHE A 207 9.90 -3.61 10.10
CA PHE A 207 9.72 -2.21 9.69
C PHE A 207 8.47 -1.55 10.33
N ASP A 208 7.84 -2.19 11.28
CA ASP A 208 6.78 -1.69 12.15
C ASP A 208 7.36 -0.71 13.20
N LEU A 209 7.98 0.38 12.75
CA LEU A 209 8.76 1.26 13.60
C LEU A 209 7.94 2.41 14.20
N ALA A 210 6.97 2.91 13.48
CA ALA A 210 6.15 4.02 13.91
C ALA A 210 5.09 3.59 14.94
N GLU A 211 4.52 2.40 14.73
CA GLU A 211 3.45 1.85 15.58
C GLU A 211 3.98 1.00 16.72
N ALA A 212 5.22 0.57 16.69
CA ALA A 212 5.94 -0.33 17.61
C ALA A 212 5.26 -0.49 18.99
N GLU A 213 4.22 -1.34 19.09
CA GLU A 213 3.32 -1.47 20.25
C GLU A 213 4.06 -1.64 21.58
N GLN A 214 5.20 -2.35 21.57
CA GLN A 214 5.99 -2.62 22.77
C GLN A 214 6.87 -1.46 23.21
N GLU A 215 7.20 -0.53 22.30
CA GLU A 215 8.08 0.60 22.57
C GLU A 215 7.32 1.92 22.69
N LEU A 216 6.31 2.14 21.83
CA LEU A 216 5.63 3.42 21.64
C LEU A 216 4.10 3.34 21.80
N GLN A 217 3.54 2.20 22.23
CA GLN A 217 2.10 2.03 22.42
C GLN A 217 1.25 2.48 21.24
N GLU A 218 1.53 1.98 20.02
CA GLU A 218 0.91 2.38 18.76
C GLU A 218 1.33 3.79 18.24
N GLY A 219 2.32 4.45 18.85
CA GLY A 219 2.94 5.68 18.35
C GLY A 219 1.94 6.80 18.01
N PRO A 220 1.83 7.24 16.74
CA PRO A 220 0.92 8.31 16.35
C PRO A 220 -0.55 8.03 16.64
N LEU A 221 -0.94 6.76 16.83
CA LEU A 221 -2.32 6.37 17.13
C LEU A 221 -2.70 6.47 18.60
N THR A 222 -1.71 6.62 19.50
CA THR A 222 -1.89 6.54 20.96
C THR A 222 -2.96 7.52 21.49
N GLU A 223 -3.02 8.72 20.91
CA GLU A 223 -3.92 9.79 21.38
C GLU A 223 -5.30 9.78 20.70
N TYR A 224 -5.52 8.85 19.78
CA TYR A 224 -6.81 8.75 19.10
C TYR A 224 -7.76 7.79 19.81
N SER A 225 -9.05 8.12 19.81
CA SER A 225 -10.11 7.31 20.42
C SER A 225 -11.34 7.24 19.51
N GLY A 226 -12.26 6.34 19.82
CA GLY A 226 -13.58 6.26 19.18
C GLY A 226 -13.53 6.19 17.64
N PRO A 227 -14.42 6.89 16.94
CA PRO A 227 -14.50 6.90 15.48
C PRO A 227 -13.24 7.36 14.77
N ALA A 228 -12.49 8.32 15.32
CA ALA A 228 -11.25 8.80 14.72
C ALA A 228 -10.19 7.67 14.67
N LEU A 229 -10.04 6.91 15.75
CA LEU A 229 -9.17 5.73 15.78
C LEU A 229 -9.66 4.63 14.82
N ALA A 230 -10.98 4.43 14.72
CA ALA A 230 -11.55 3.47 13.77
C ALA A 230 -11.17 3.82 12.33
N LEU A 231 -11.32 5.10 11.95
CA LEU A 231 -10.95 5.59 10.62
C LEU A 231 -9.45 5.40 10.35
N LEU A 232 -8.59 5.70 11.32
CA LEU A 232 -7.15 5.48 11.17
C LEU A 232 -6.81 4.00 10.97
N LYS A 233 -7.38 3.09 11.77
CA LYS A 233 -7.14 1.64 11.63
C LYS A 233 -7.63 1.10 10.28
N VAL A 234 -8.79 1.55 9.82
CA VAL A 234 -9.28 1.23 8.46
C VAL A 234 -8.34 1.79 7.39
N GLY A 235 -7.94 3.04 7.52
CA GLY A 235 -7.07 3.70 6.56
C GLY A 235 -5.69 3.05 6.47
N LEU A 236 -5.08 2.66 7.58
CA LEU A 236 -3.79 1.94 7.59
C LEU A 236 -3.92 0.54 6.99
N SER A 237 -5.00 -0.19 7.30
CA SER A 237 -5.30 -1.46 6.65
C SER A 237 -5.49 -1.29 5.14
N LEU A 238 -6.18 -0.23 4.71
CA LEU A 238 -6.35 0.11 3.30
C LEU A 238 -5.01 0.50 2.67
N LYS A 239 -4.16 1.30 3.34
CA LYS A 239 -2.80 1.63 2.86
C LYS A 239 -2.01 0.37 2.55
N SER A 240 -1.92 -0.56 3.49
CA SER A 240 -1.16 -1.80 3.29
C SER A 240 -1.71 -2.63 2.13
N MET A 241 -3.04 -2.67 1.97
CA MET A 241 -3.70 -3.36 0.86
C MET A 241 -3.44 -2.68 -0.48
N VAL A 242 -3.52 -1.35 -0.55
CA VAL A 242 -3.28 -0.57 -1.78
C VAL A 242 -1.83 -0.68 -2.22
N VAL A 243 -0.86 -0.61 -1.30
CA VAL A 243 0.57 -0.79 -1.61
C VAL A 243 0.83 -2.19 -2.18
N ALA A 244 0.27 -3.25 -1.58
CA ALA A 244 0.35 -4.60 -2.15
C ALA A 244 -0.38 -4.72 -3.49
N SER A 245 -1.47 -3.97 -3.69
CA SER A 245 -2.22 -3.92 -4.93
C SER A 245 -1.42 -3.30 -6.08
N ILE A 246 -0.62 -2.26 -5.81
CA ILE A 246 0.31 -1.70 -6.80
C ILE A 246 1.28 -2.78 -7.28
N PHE A 247 1.88 -3.52 -6.35
CA PHE A 247 2.78 -4.61 -6.70
C PHE A 247 2.10 -5.66 -7.59
N VAL A 248 0.90 -6.11 -7.19
CA VAL A 248 0.17 -7.15 -7.92
C VAL A 248 -0.29 -6.68 -9.30
N SER A 249 -0.85 -5.47 -9.40
CA SER A 249 -1.44 -4.97 -10.64
C SER A 249 -0.40 -4.57 -11.68
N VAL A 250 0.72 -4.03 -11.24
CA VAL A 250 1.75 -3.48 -12.12
C VAL A 250 2.85 -4.50 -12.43
N LEU A 251 3.34 -5.23 -11.43
CA LEU A 251 4.48 -6.14 -11.58
C LEU A 251 4.08 -7.59 -11.83
N LEU A 252 2.83 -7.97 -11.52
CA LEU A 252 2.27 -9.29 -11.79
C LEU A 252 0.99 -9.20 -12.65
N PRO A 253 1.02 -8.51 -13.81
CA PRO A 253 -0.17 -8.22 -14.61
C PRO A 253 -0.74 -9.44 -15.36
N PHE A 254 -0.15 -10.62 -15.17
CA PHE A 254 -0.56 -11.85 -15.84
C PHE A 254 -2.02 -12.20 -15.51
N SER A 255 -2.77 -12.65 -16.51
CA SER A 255 -4.17 -13.08 -16.40
C SER A 255 -5.18 -11.97 -16.06
N ILE A 256 -4.81 -10.68 -16.22
CA ILE A 256 -5.77 -9.60 -16.15
C ILE A 256 -6.45 -9.45 -17.51
N PRO A 257 -7.81 -9.49 -17.59
CA PRO A 257 -8.52 -9.38 -18.86
C PRO A 257 -8.33 -8.01 -19.50
N THR A 258 -8.24 -8.03 -20.83
CA THR A 258 -8.17 -6.82 -21.67
C THR A 258 -9.53 -6.24 -22.01
N GLU A 259 -10.58 -7.08 -21.95
CA GLU A 259 -11.94 -6.70 -22.26
C GLU A 259 -12.68 -6.15 -21.04
N MET A 260 -13.53 -5.15 -21.26
CA MET A 260 -14.39 -4.57 -20.21
C MET A 260 -15.81 -5.14 -20.26
N SER A 261 -15.95 -6.47 -20.43
CA SER A 261 -17.23 -7.13 -20.21
C SER A 261 -17.44 -7.37 -18.71
N LEU A 262 -18.69 -7.42 -18.26
CA LEU A 262 -19.00 -7.63 -16.84
C LEU A 262 -18.39 -8.95 -16.32
N SER A 263 -18.45 -10.02 -17.12
CA SER A 263 -17.85 -11.30 -16.79
C SER A 263 -16.32 -11.23 -16.69
N ALA A 264 -15.68 -10.49 -17.59
CA ALA A 264 -14.23 -10.27 -17.55
C ALA A 264 -13.78 -9.47 -16.33
N VAL A 265 -14.52 -8.42 -15.96
CA VAL A 265 -14.26 -7.62 -14.75
C VAL A 265 -14.39 -8.46 -13.47
N ILE A 266 -15.42 -9.30 -13.38
CA ILE A 266 -15.61 -10.20 -12.22
C ILE A 266 -14.46 -11.21 -12.16
N LEU A 267 -14.13 -11.86 -13.27
CA LEU A 267 -13.02 -12.81 -13.34
C LEU A 267 -11.69 -12.14 -12.99
N GLY A 268 -11.42 -10.97 -13.57
CA GLY A 268 -10.24 -10.15 -13.25
C GLY A 268 -10.15 -9.79 -11.76
N GLY A 269 -11.26 -9.41 -11.16
CA GLY A 269 -11.36 -9.12 -9.73
C GLY A 269 -11.05 -10.34 -8.87
N VAL A 270 -11.62 -11.51 -9.18
CA VAL A 270 -11.34 -12.74 -8.44
C VAL A 270 -9.86 -13.13 -8.55
N LEU A 271 -9.27 -13.09 -9.75
CA LEU A 271 -7.86 -13.39 -9.97
C LEU A 271 -6.95 -12.38 -9.26
N PHE A 272 -7.31 -11.11 -9.28
CA PHE A 272 -6.60 -10.07 -8.54
C PHE A 272 -6.58 -10.35 -7.04
N PHE A 273 -7.72 -10.66 -6.42
CA PHE A 273 -7.79 -10.95 -4.99
C PHE A 273 -7.07 -12.25 -4.62
N VAL A 274 -7.06 -13.27 -5.47
CA VAL A 274 -6.25 -14.48 -5.26
C VAL A 274 -4.76 -14.14 -5.24
N LYS A 275 -4.27 -13.36 -6.21
CA LYS A 275 -2.87 -12.91 -6.24
C LYS A 275 -2.52 -12.07 -5.02
N LEU A 276 -3.40 -11.14 -4.66
CA LEU A 276 -3.23 -10.29 -3.48
C LEU A 276 -3.15 -11.12 -2.20
N LEU A 277 -4.00 -12.14 -2.07
CA LEU A 277 -3.95 -13.08 -0.95
C LEU A 277 -2.60 -13.80 -0.89
N VAL A 278 -2.08 -14.27 -2.02
CA VAL A 278 -0.76 -14.92 -2.09
C VAL A 278 0.34 -13.97 -1.62
N VAL A 279 0.33 -12.72 -2.09
CA VAL A 279 1.31 -11.70 -1.67
C VAL A 279 1.22 -11.43 -0.15
N PHE A 280 0.01 -11.32 0.40
CA PHE A 280 -0.17 -11.16 1.84
C PHE A 280 0.31 -12.37 2.64
N VAL A 281 0.05 -13.59 2.17
CA VAL A 281 0.54 -14.81 2.81
C VAL A 281 2.06 -14.86 2.79
N LEU A 282 2.69 -14.57 1.65
CA LEU A 282 4.14 -14.50 1.51
C LEU A 282 4.74 -13.43 2.44
N ALA A 283 4.14 -12.24 2.48
CA ALA A 283 4.57 -11.18 3.39
C ALA A 283 4.46 -11.61 4.86
N CYS A 284 3.39 -12.32 5.25
CA CYS A 284 3.23 -12.85 6.61
C CYS A 284 4.25 -13.93 6.94
N VAL A 285 4.54 -14.84 6.00
CA VAL A 285 5.59 -15.86 6.21
C VAL A 285 6.94 -15.19 6.38
N PHE A 286 7.27 -14.24 5.50
CA PHE A 286 8.52 -13.49 5.56
C PHE A 286 8.66 -12.69 6.87
N GLU A 287 7.60 -12.00 7.29
CA GLU A 287 7.52 -11.30 8.56
C GLU A 287 7.86 -12.21 9.77
N ASN A 288 7.38 -13.46 9.76
CA ASN A 288 7.60 -14.40 10.86
C ASN A 288 9.00 -15.05 10.85
N THR A 289 9.76 -14.95 9.76
CA THR A 289 11.16 -15.39 9.71
C THR A 289 12.12 -14.33 10.23
N LEU A 290 11.68 -13.09 10.34
CA LEU A 290 12.49 -11.97 10.79
C LEU A 290 12.21 -11.64 12.26
N SER A 291 13.26 -11.28 12.99
CA SER A 291 13.12 -10.73 14.33
C SER A 291 12.99 -9.22 14.29
N ARG A 292 12.29 -8.63 15.27
CA ARG A 292 12.25 -7.17 15.43
C ARG A 292 13.67 -6.62 15.62
N THR A 293 14.07 -5.68 14.80
CA THR A 293 15.39 -5.05 14.85
C THR A 293 15.33 -3.72 15.60
N ARG A 294 16.47 -3.27 16.11
CA ARG A 294 16.59 -1.92 16.68
C ARG A 294 16.43 -0.89 15.58
N PHE A 295 15.77 0.23 15.88
CA PHE A 295 15.55 1.34 14.94
C PHE A 295 16.81 1.74 14.17
N MET A 296 17.95 1.86 14.84
CA MET A 296 19.23 2.23 14.21
C MET A 296 19.75 1.22 13.16
N LEU A 297 19.34 -0.04 13.24
CA LEU A 297 19.76 -1.06 12.29
C LEU A 297 18.91 -1.07 11.01
N THR A 298 17.71 -0.51 11.06
CA THR A 298 16.79 -0.45 9.92
C THR A 298 17.40 0.34 8.77
N GLY A 299 18.14 1.42 9.06
CA GLY A 299 18.86 2.18 8.04
C GLY A 299 19.86 1.34 7.24
N ARG A 300 20.49 0.32 7.85
CA ARG A 300 21.41 -0.58 7.11
C ARG A 300 20.67 -1.49 6.13
N LEU A 301 19.48 -1.97 6.52
CA LEU A 301 18.66 -2.80 5.64
C LEU A 301 18.10 -1.99 4.46
N THR A 302 17.68 -0.76 4.70
CA THR A 302 17.20 0.11 3.62
C THR A 302 18.31 0.52 2.66
N VAL A 303 19.54 0.72 3.13
CA VAL A 303 20.71 0.96 2.25
C VAL A 303 20.96 -0.23 1.32
N VAL A 304 20.79 -1.47 1.78
CA VAL A 304 20.89 -2.66 0.92
C VAL A 304 19.79 -2.62 -0.15
N GLY A 305 18.54 -2.33 0.23
CA GLY A 305 17.44 -2.19 -0.73
C GLY A 305 17.70 -1.09 -1.75
N PHE A 306 18.22 0.05 -1.32
CA PHE A 306 18.64 1.13 -2.22
C PHE A 306 19.74 0.69 -3.18
N GLY A 307 20.75 -0.04 -2.69
CA GLY A 307 21.80 -0.62 -3.52
C GLY A 307 21.26 -1.56 -4.59
N ILE A 308 20.25 -2.39 -4.26
CA ILE A 308 19.60 -3.29 -5.22
C ILE A 308 18.85 -2.47 -6.30
N SER A 309 18.15 -1.41 -5.92
CA SER A 309 17.42 -0.57 -6.89
C SER A 309 18.38 0.21 -7.81
N VAL A 310 19.51 0.70 -7.28
CA VAL A 310 20.57 1.33 -8.09
C VAL A 310 21.22 0.29 -9.04
N LEU A 311 21.43 -0.94 -8.57
CA LEU A 311 21.95 -2.01 -9.39
C LEU A 311 21.02 -2.31 -10.59
N ALA A 312 19.70 -2.36 -10.37
CA ALA A 312 18.74 -2.50 -11.47
C ALA A 312 18.88 -1.39 -12.51
N PHE A 313 19.10 -0.16 -12.05
CA PHE A 313 19.30 0.99 -12.92
C PHE A 313 20.60 0.88 -13.75
N VAL A 314 21.69 0.41 -13.14
CA VAL A 314 22.96 0.16 -13.82
C VAL A 314 22.79 -0.92 -14.90
N PHE A 315 22.12 -2.04 -14.60
CA PHE A 315 21.85 -3.09 -15.59
C PHE A 315 20.99 -2.60 -16.75
N TYR A 316 20.03 -1.73 -16.51
CA TYR A 316 19.25 -1.10 -17.57
C TYR A 316 20.16 -0.31 -18.55
N PHE A 317 21.12 0.48 -18.04
CA PHE A 317 22.05 1.25 -18.91
C PHE A 317 23.09 0.38 -19.62
N THR A 318 23.45 -0.77 -19.06
CA THR A 318 24.38 -1.72 -19.73
C THR A 318 23.68 -2.58 -20.78
N GLY A 319 22.36 -2.50 -20.89
CA GLY A 319 21.59 -3.24 -21.89
C GLY A 319 21.34 -4.71 -21.54
N LEU A 320 21.44 -5.10 -20.26
CA LEU A 320 21.29 -6.49 -19.76
C LEU A 320 19.96 -6.76 -19.08
#